data_9766871700bba3b7f948fcafbb83ac90
#
_entry.id   9766871700bba3b7f948fcafbb83ac90
#
_cell.length_a   1.000
_cell.length_b   1.000
_cell.length_c   1.000
_cell.angle_alpha   90.00
_cell.angle_beta   90.00
_cell.angle_gamma   90.00
#
_symmetry.space_group_name_H-M   'P 1'
#
loop_
_entity.id
_entity.type
_entity.pdbx_description
1 polymer ?
#
loop_
_entity_poly.entity_id
_entity_poly.type
_entity_poly.pdbx_seq_one_letter_code
_entity_poly.pdbx_strand_id
1 'polypeptide(L)'
;AHKRADGEPLQPFNSSSLQRTKMNYETHEYDVLVIGEGGAGLHTALDASAAGVKVGLICKSLLGKAHTVMAEGGMAASLGNVDDRDNWRVHFADTMRGGQYVNNWRMAELHAKEAPARVNELEAWGAVFDRTKEGKISQRNFGGHRYPRLAHVGDRTGLELIRTLQDHGIHQGITVHMEYTIVSLLKDGDRVVGAFGYDRERGRFRVFKAKAVVVCTGGLGRAYAVTSNSWEGTGDGVSLAYHAGAELLDMEFIQFHPTGMIWPPSVKGILVTESVRGEGGVLRNKEGKRFMYDDIPDNYKAQTSMDPEEGWRYTQNDKNAKRPPELLTRDHVARCINREVKAGRGSPHGGVFLDISWIKEKIPNSAEHIKKKIPSMYHQFMQLANLDITKEPMEVGPTTHYAMGGIRVNGDTQATNVPGLFAAGECAAGLHGANRLGGNSLSDLIVFGKRAGEFAAKFAKENSQGQINDAQVEAAYKEAVAPFERTGGGSNEGPYQVQYDLQNMMQANVGIVRLQKEMEFALDGIQK
;
A
#
# COMPACT_ATOMS: atom_id res chain seq x y z
N ALA A 1 23.90 0.18 29.17
CA ALA A 1 23.66 -1.16 29.72
C ALA A 1 22.21 -1.24 30.19
N HIS A 2 21.36 -1.92 29.40
CA HIS A 2 19.97 -2.16 29.82
C HIS A 2 19.94 -3.37 30.75
N LYS A 3 19.31 -3.23 31.88
CA LYS A 3 19.05 -4.30 32.85
C LYS A 3 17.61 -4.79 32.69
N ARG A 4 17.36 -6.08 32.99
CA ARG A 4 16.01 -6.61 33.13
C ARG A 4 15.26 -5.96 34.31
N ALA A 5 13.94 -6.05 34.32
CA ALA A 5 13.11 -5.50 35.41
C ALA A 5 13.42 -6.10 36.80
N ASP A 6 14.12 -7.24 36.88
CA ASP A 6 14.58 -7.95 38.06
C ASP A 6 16.02 -7.60 38.47
N GLY A 7 16.67 -6.68 37.74
CA GLY A 7 18.01 -6.16 38.08
C GLY A 7 19.21 -7.00 37.62
N GLU A 8 19.00 -8.15 36.98
CA GLU A 8 20.08 -8.97 36.45
C GLU A 8 20.64 -8.43 35.12
N PRO A 9 22.00 -8.47 34.93
CA PRO A 9 22.59 -8.07 33.67
C PRO A 9 22.23 -9.08 32.57
N LEU A 10 21.84 -8.57 31.37
CA LEU A 10 21.72 -9.39 30.20
C LEU A 10 23.05 -10.09 29.95
N GLN A 11 23.07 -11.40 30.02
CA GLN A 11 24.27 -12.18 29.69
C GLN A 11 24.57 -12.00 28.19
N PRO A 12 25.83 -11.74 27.82
CA PRO A 12 26.20 -11.70 26.41
C PRO A 12 25.96 -13.08 25.80
N PHE A 13 25.45 -13.06 24.58
CA PHE A 13 25.22 -14.27 23.77
C PHE A 13 26.53 -15.06 23.68
N ASN A 14 26.60 -16.18 24.35
CA ASN A 14 27.81 -16.99 24.41
C ASN A 14 27.88 -17.89 23.19
N SER A 15 28.60 -17.48 22.15
CA SER A 15 28.78 -18.21 20.89
C SER A 15 29.54 -19.54 21.05
N SER A 16 30.15 -19.81 22.19
CA SER A 16 30.98 -21.00 22.40
C SER A 16 30.22 -22.28 22.79
N SER A 17 28.91 -22.23 23.01
CA SER A 17 28.08 -23.40 23.35
C SER A 17 27.26 -23.97 22.16
N LEU A 18 27.54 -23.55 20.95
CA LEU A 18 26.92 -24.10 19.72
C LEU A 18 27.57 -25.43 19.29
N GLN A 19 27.74 -26.36 20.22
CA GLN A 19 27.84 -27.77 19.85
C GLN A 19 26.47 -28.21 19.33
N ARG A 20 26.41 -28.71 18.08
CA ARG A 20 25.32 -29.39 17.33
C ARG A 20 24.16 -29.93 18.19
N THR A 21 23.53 -29.11 18.99
CA THR A 21 22.21 -29.38 19.55
C THR A 21 21.19 -29.19 18.43
N LYS A 22 20.39 -30.21 18.20
CA LYS A 22 19.24 -30.20 17.28
C LYS A 22 18.52 -28.85 17.46
N MET A 23 18.42 -28.06 16.39
CA MET A 23 17.83 -26.74 16.44
C MET A 23 16.45 -26.82 17.11
N ASN A 24 16.25 -26.07 18.18
CA ASN A 24 15.00 -26.09 18.92
C ASN A 24 14.06 -25.02 18.32
N TYR A 25 13.09 -25.46 17.54
CA TYR A 25 12.01 -24.61 17.04
C TYR A 25 10.65 -25.22 17.39
N GLU A 26 9.70 -24.35 17.64
CA GLU A 26 8.30 -24.73 17.84
C GLU A 26 7.59 -24.77 16.49
N THR A 27 6.70 -25.73 16.31
CA THR A 27 5.93 -25.89 15.07
C THR A 27 4.46 -25.59 15.31
N HIS A 28 3.89 -24.74 14.45
CA HIS A 28 2.46 -24.48 14.37
C HIS A 28 1.89 -25.07 13.09
N GLU A 29 0.67 -25.60 13.15
CA GLU A 29 0.01 -26.25 11.99
C GLU A 29 -1.33 -25.60 11.67
N TYR A 30 -1.50 -25.27 10.38
CA TYR A 30 -2.69 -24.65 9.82
C TYR A 30 -3.08 -25.31 8.49
N ASP A 31 -4.32 -25.13 8.06
CA ASP A 31 -4.73 -25.42 6.70
C ASP A 31 -4.28 -24.31 5.75
N VAL A 32 -4.53 -23.06 6.16
CA VAL A 32 -4.13 -21.85 5.44
C VAL A 32 -3.31 -20.95 6.36
N LEU A 33 -2.13 -20.53 5.89
CA LEU A 33 -1.28 -19.56 6.55
C LEU A 33 -1.31 -18.25 5.75
N VAL A 34 -1.70 -17.16 6.39
CA VAL A 34 -1.70 -15.82 5.80
C VAL A 34 -0.54 -15.01 6.37
N ILE A 35 0.32 -14.46 5.51
CA ILE A 35 1.47 -13.64 5.89
C ILE A 35 1.19 -12.18 5.53
N GLY A 36 1.00 -11.35 6.54
CA GLY A 36 0.62 -9.94 6.42
C GLY A 36 -0.82 -9.69 6.88
N GLU A 37 -1.02 -8.67 7.73
CA GLU A 37 -2.28 -8.35 8.42
C GLU A 37 -2.93 -7.05 7.91
N GLY A 38 -2.54 -6.58 6.72
CA GLY A 38 -3.22 -5.49 6.04
C GLY A 38 -4.62 -5.88 5.58
N GLY A 39 -5.34 -4.96 4.93
CA GLY A 39 -6.71 -5.22 4.48
C GLY A 39 -6.86 -6.49 3.66
N ALA A 40 -5.90 -6.82 2.77
CA ALA A 40 -5.94 -8.07 2.00
C ALA A 40 -5.78 -9.31 2.90
N GLY A 41 -4.81 -9.30 3.83
CA GLY A 41 -4.55 -10.46 4.69
C GLY A 41 -5.67 -10.72 5.67
N LEU A 42 -6.23 -9.68 6.30
CA LEU A 42 -7.40 -9.81 7.17
C LEU A 42 -8.60 -10.38 6.40
N HIS A 43 -8.91 -9.83 5.21
CA HIS A 43 -10.02 -10.33 4.40
C HIS A 43 -9.78 -11.79 3.95
N THR A 44 -8.55 -12.12 3.52
CA THR A 44 -8.14 -13.49 3.18
C THR A 44 -8.35 -14.46 4.36
N ALA A 45 -7.94 -14.07 5.57
CA ALA A 45 -8.07 -14.90 6.76
C ALA A 45 -9.54 -15.11 7.14
N LEU A 46 -10.37 -14.07 7.01
CA LEU A 46 -11.82 -14.12 7.25
C LEU A 46 -12.52 -15.11 6.32
N ASP A 47 -12.29 -15.01 5.01
CA ASP A 47 -12.97 -15.86 4.03
C ASP A 47 -12.45 -17.30 4.06
N ALA A 48 -11.17 -17.52 4.30
CA ALA A 48 -10.63 -18.85 4.52
C ALA A 48 -11.25 -19.49 5.79
N SER A 49 -11.34 -18.75 6.88
CA SER A 49 -12.00 -19.21 8.13
C SER A 49 -13.47 -19.51 7.91
N ALA A 50 -14.19 -18.63 7.21
CA ALA A 50 -15.61 -18.84 6.86
C ALA A 50 -15.82 -20.08 5.99
N ALA A 51 -14.83 -20.46 5.19
CA ALA A 51 -14.82 -21.72 4.45
C ALA A 51 -14.58 -22.95 5.35
N GLY A 52 -14.37 -22.81 6.66
CA GLY A 52 -14.26 -23.90 7.63
C GLY A 52 -12.89 -24.57 7.66
N VAL A 53 -11.80 -23.87 7.33
CA VAL A 53 -10.43 -24.35 7.46
C VAL A 53 -9.71 -23.64 8.62
N LYS A 54 -8.70 -24.29 9.20
CA LYS A 54 -7.89 -23.72 10.28
C LYS A 54 -6.91 -22.67 9.71
N VAL A 55 -7.05 -21.41 10.14
CA VAL A 55 -6.26 -20.29 9.63
C VAL A 55 -5.30 -19.75 10.69
N GLY A 56 -4.04 -19.51 10.28
CA GLY A 56 -3.06 -18.73 11.01
C GLY A 56 -2.75 -17.43 10.27
N LEU A 57 -2.79 -16.30 10.98
CA LEU A 57 -2.43 -14.97 10.46
C LEU A 57 -1.14 -14.50 11.11
N ILE A 58 -0.13 -14.14 10.31
CA ILE A 58 1.17 -13.65 10.79
C ILE A 58 1.30 -12.16 10.54
N CYS A 59 1.66 -11.42 11.59
CA CYS A 59 1.91 -9.99 11.56
C CYS A 59 3.38 -9.69 11.85
N LYS A 60 4.01 -8.85 11.05
CA LYS A 60 5.37 -8.33 11.31
C LYS A 60 5.38 -7.33 12.47
N SER A 61 4.27 -6.64 12.69
CA SER A 61 4.02 -5.73 13.81
C SER A 61 2.81 -6.17 14.64
N LEU A 62 2.18 -5.24 15.35
CA LEU A 62 0.96 -5.49 16.11
C LEU A 62 -0.26 -5.47 15.18
N LEU A 63 -1.25 -6.31 15.45
CA LEU A 63 -2.50 -6.35 14.70
C LEU A 63 -3.14 -4.96 14.59
N GLY A 64 -3.54 -4.58 13.38
CA GLY A 64 -4.13 -3.27 13.11
C GLY A 64 -3.13 -2.14 12.87
N LYS A 65 -1.82 -2.43 12.73
CA LYS A 65 -0.77 -1.43 12.44
C LYS A 65 -0.26 -1.44 11.00
N ALA A 66 -0.81 -2.32 10.14
CA ALA A 66 -0.45 -2.38 8.73
C ALA A 66 -0.65 -1.04 8.00
N HIS A 67 0.10 -0.85 6.92
CA HIS A 67 0.05 0.38 6.11
C HIS A 67 -1.36 0.79 5.68
N THR A 68 -2.28 -0.15 5.53
CA THR A 68 -3.68 0.11 5.15
C THR A 68 -4.36 1.15 6.04
N VAL A 69 -4.03 1.23 7.35
CA VAL A 69 -4.63 2.23 8.27
C VAL A 69 -4.35 3.67 7.86
N MET A 70 -3.28 3.90 7.10
CA MET A 70 -2.86 5.23 6.64
C MET A 70 -3.58 5.67 5.36
N ALA A 71 -4.48 4.85 4.81
CA ALA A 71 -5.19 5.20 3.58
C ALA A 71 -6.37 6.13 3.86
N GLU A 72 -6.35 7.30 3.23
CA GLU A 72 -7.24 8.41 3.55
C GLU A 72 -8.35 8.62 2.51
N GLY A 73 -8.09 8.27 1.25
CA GLY A 73 -8.90 8.72 0.11
C GLY A 73 -10.29 8.09 -0.01
N GLY A 74 -10.42 6.80 0.21
CA GLY A 74 -11.64 6.03 0.01
C GLY A 74 -11.42 4.78 -0.85
N MET A 75 -12.46 3.94 -0.93
CA MET A 75 -12.51 2.70 -1.72
C MET A 75 -13.27 2.93 -3.02
N ALA A 76 -12.64 2.62 -4.17
CA ALA A 76 -13.30 2.76 -5.47
C ALA A 76 -14.32 1.64 -5.69
N ALA A 77 -15.59 2.01 -5.73
CA ALA A 77 -16.70 1.11 -6.00
C ALA A 77 -17.81 1.83 -6.76
N SER A 78 -18.23 1.32 -7.90
CA SER A 78 -19.24 1.95 -8.77
C SER A 78 -20.66 1.69 -8.25
N LEU A 79 -20.99 2.29 -7.07
CA LEU A 79 -22.32 2.17 -6.46
C LEU A 79 -23.41 2.99 -7.17
N GLY A 80 -23.02 4.04 -7.92
CA GLY A 80 -23.96 4.92 -8.61
C GLY A 80 -24.79 5.81 -7.68
N ASN A 81 -24.39 5.99 -6.41
CA ASN A 81 -25.18 6.70 -5.40
C ASN A 81 -25.14 8.23 -5.56
N VAL A 82 -24.02 8.78 -6.01
CA VAL A 82 -23.82 10.22 -6.26
C VAL A 82 -24.01 10.56 -7.72
N ASP A 83 -23.53 9.72 -8.62
CA ASP A 83 -23.73 9.86 -10.05
C ASP A 83 -24.23 8.52 -10.64
N ASP A 84 -25.46 8.49 -11.10
CA ASP A 84 -26.16 7.31 -11.62
C ASP A 84 -25.63 6.82 -12.99
N ARG A 85 -24.79 7.61 -13.64
CA ARG A 85 -24.06 7.22 -14.86
C ARG A 85 -22.89 6.27 -14.56
N ASP A 86 -22.42 6.23 -13.29
CA ASP A 86 -21.33 5.35 -12.88
C ASP A 86 -21.80 3.89 -12.77
N ASN A 87 -21.00 3.00 -13.30
CA ASN A 87 -21.24 1.57 -13.27
C ASN A 87 -19.91 0.80 -13.44
N TRP A 88 -19.93 -0.52 -13.26
CA TRP A 88 -18.73 -1.34 -13.35
C TRP A 88 -18.00 -1.26 -14.71
N ARG A 89 -18.71 -1.03 -15.84
CA ARG A 89 -18.06 -0.89 -17.16
C ARG A 89 -17.25 0.38 -17.26
N VAL A 90 -17.75 1.48 -16.67
CA VAL A 90 -17.02 2.75 -16.60
C VAL A 90 -15.82 2.60 -15.67
N HIS A 91 -15.99 1.94 -14.52
CA HIS A 91 -14.89 1.66 -13.59
C HIS A 91 -13.80 0.81 -14.26
N PHE A 92 -14.17 -0.26 -14.94
CA PHE A 92 -13.27 -1.10 -15.73
C PHE A 92 -12.50 -0.28 -16.78
N ALA A 93 -13.22 0.50 -17.60
CA ALA A 93 -12.60 1.31 -18.65
C ALA A 93 -11.63 2.37 -18.08
N ASP A 94 -11.99 3.01 -16.97
CA ASP A 94 -11.11 3.96 -16.28
C ASP A 94 -9.85 3.25 -15.74
N THR A 95 -10.00 2.06 -15.15
CA THR A 95 -8.87 1.25 -14.61
C THR A 95 -7.91 0.85 -15.73
N MET A 96 -8.43 0.34 -16.86
CA MET A 96 -7.62 -0.03 -18.02
C MET A 96 -6.88 1.17 -18.62
N ARG A 97 -7.59 2.30 -18.81
CA ARG A 97 -6.97 3.53 -19.33
C ARG A 97 -5.93 4.09 -18.35
N GLY A 98 -6.24 4.10 -17.04
CA GLY A 98 -5.32 4.55 -15.99
C GLY A 98 -4.05 3.74 -15.93
N GLY A 99 -4.15 2.42 -16.10
CA GLY A 99 -3.03 1.47 -16.14
C GLY A 99 -2.32 1.37 -17.49
N GLN A 100 -2.62 2.30 -18.45
CA GLN A 100 -2.02 2.35 -19.80
C GLN A 100 -2.25 1.07 -20.62
N TYR A 101 -3.35 0.35 -20.34
CA TYR A 101 -3.77 -0.90 -21.02
C TYR A 101 -2.78 -2.08 -20.88
N VAL A 102 -1.81 -2.02 -19.96
CA VAL A 102 -0.95 -3.16 -19.62
C VAL A 102 -1.50 -3.99 -18.44
N ASN A 103 -2.69 -3.63 -17.94
CA ASN A 103 -3.39 -4.37 -16.90
C ASN A 103 -3.73 -5.81 -17.34
N ASN A 104 -3.77 -6.73 -16.40
CA ASN A 104 -4.54 -7.95 -16.58
C ASN A 104 -6.04 -7.58 -16.64
N TRP A 105 -6.60 -7.58 -17.83
CA TRP A 105 -7.99 -7.17 -18.07
C TRP A 105 -9.01 -7.96 -17.23
N ARG A 106 -8.71 -9.26 -16.98
CA ARG A 106 -9.60 -10.11 -16.19
C ARG A 106 -9.65 -9.65 -14.73
N MET A 107 -8.50 -9.30 -14.14
CA MET A 107 -8.45 -8.71 -12.79
C MET A 107 -9.19 -7.36 -12.76
N ALA A 108 -8.98 -6.50 -13.73
CA ALA A 108 -9.68 -5.21 -13.80
C ALA A 108 -11.21 -5.38 -13.92
N GLU A 109 -11.66 -6.38 -14.68
CA GLU A 109 -13.09 -6.70 -14.81
C GLU A 109 -13.69 -7.20 -13.49
N LEU A 110 -13.04 -8.17 -12.85
CA LEU A 110 -13.48 -8.75 -11.58
C LEU A 110 -13.52 -7.68 -10.48
N HIS A 111 -12.45 -6.89 -10.38
CA HIS A 111 -12.38 -5.78 -9.45
C HIS A 111 -13.54 -4.80 -9.61
N ALA A 112 -13.80 -4.33 -10.84
CA ALA A 112 -14.87 -3.37 -11.09
C ALA A 112 -16.27 -3.93 -10.80
N LYS A 113 -16.48 -5.22 -11.06
CA LYS A 113 -17.77 -5.90 -10.82
C LYS A 113 -18.03 -6.20 -9.35
N GLU A 114 -17.00 -6.59 -8.60
CA GLU A 114 -17.15 -7.11 -7.24
C GLU A 114 -16.99 -6.04 -6.16
N ALA A 115 -16.25 -4.96 -6.43
CA ALA A 115 -16.02 -3.90 -5.46
C ALA A 115 -17.31 -3.33 -4.81
N PRO A 116 -18.43 -3.09 -5.55
CA PRO A 116 -19.66 -2.65 -4.92
C PRO A 116 -20.21 -3.62 -3.87
N ALA A 117 -20.20 -4.93 -4.16
CA ALA A 117 -20.65 -5.94 -3.22
C ALA A 117 -19.75 -6.01 -1.96
N ARG A 118 -18.44 -5.81 -2.13
CA ARG A 118 -17.47 -5.80 -1.02
C ARG A 118 -17.66 -4.58 -0.11
N VAL A 119 -17.94 -3.42 -0.66
CA VAL A 119 -18.25 -2.21 0.14
C VAL A 119 -19.52 -2.42 0.98
N ASN A 120 -20.57 -3.00 0.37
CA ASN A 120 -21.81 -3.32 1.10
C ASN A 120 -21.59 -4.41 2.18
N GLU A 121 -20.70 -5.36 1.94
CA GLU A 121 -20.31 -6.38 2.94
C GLU A 121 -19.61 -5.74 4.15
N LEU A 122 -18.69 -4.80 3.92
CA LEU A 122 -18.06 -4.03 5.02
C LEU A 122 -19.10 -3.22 5.80
N GLU A 123 -20.07 -2.61 5.12
CA GLU A 123 -21.17 -1.91 5.78
C GLU A 123 -21.97 -2.86 6.67
N ALA A 124 -22.30 -4.06 6.17
CA ALA A 124 -22.99 -5.09 6.94
C ALA A 124 -22.17 -5.58 8.15
N TRP A 125 -20.83 -5.53 8.07
CA TRP A 125 -19.93 -5.82 9.18
C TRP A 125 -19.69 -4.63 10.13
N GLY A 126 -20.35 -3.49 9.89
CA GLY A 126 -20.35 -2.34 10.78
C GLY A 126 -19.41 -1.19 10.37
N ALA A 127 -18.95 -1.14 9.12
CA ALA A 127 -18.23 0.04 8.60
C ALA A 127 -19.18 1.24 8.47
N VAL A 128 -18.77 2.39 9.03
CA VAL A 128 -19.59 3.61 9.12
C VAL A 128 -19.21 4.58 8.01
N PHE A 129 -19.62 4.30 6.77
CA PHE A 129 -19.38 5.18 5.64
C PHE A 129 -20.15 6.51 5.74
N ASP A 130 -19.58 7.58 5.21
CA ASP A 130 -20.27 8.86 5.02
C ASP A 130 -21.51 8.67 4.12
N ARG A 131 -22.55 9.48 4.37
CA ARG A 131 -23.87 9.35 3.72
C ARG A 131 -24.22 10.56 2.87
N THR A 132 -24.97 10.28 1.79
CA THR A 132 -25.72 11.31 1.08
C THR A 132 -26.91 11.78 1.93
N LYS A 133 -27.59 12.85 1.51
CA LYS A 133 -28.82 13.34 2.19
C LYS A 133 -29.93 12.28 2.21
N GLU A 134 -29.94 11.39 1.22
CA GLU A 134 -30.91 10.28 1.06
C GLU A 134 -30.50 9.03 1.85
N GLY A 135 -29.41 9.10 2.65
CA GLY A 135 -28.94 7.98 3.48
C GLY A 135 -28.10 6.92 2.75
N LYS A 136 -27.81 7.10 1.46
CA LYS A 136 -26.94 6.18 0.70
C LYS A 136 -25.46 6.42 1.04
N ILE A 137 -24.59 5.42 0.84
CA ILE A 137 -23.14 5.58 0.95
C ILE A 137 -22.68 6.71 0.02
N SER A 138 -22.01 7.72 0.58
CA SER A 138 -21.47 8.84 -0.19
C SER A 138 -20.25 8.42 -0.98
N GLN A 139 -20.03 9.06 -2.11
CA GLN A 139 -18.89 8.81 -2.99
C GLN A 139 -18.25 10.13 -3.40
N ARG A 140 -16.90 10.18 -3.38
CA ARG A 140 -16.15 11.39 -3.76
C ARG A 140 -15.38 11.23 -5.06
N ASN A 141 -15.02 12.40 -5.62
CA ASN A 141 -14.18 12.51 -6.80
C ASN A 141 -12.71 12.19 -6.50
N PHE A 142 -12.07 11.47 -7.42
CA PHE A 142 -10.62 11.20 -7.40
C PHE A 142 -10.03 11.20 -8.80
N GLY A 143 -8.73 11.45 -8.89
CA GLY A 143 -8.00 11.56 -10.15
C GLY A 143 -8.06 10.30 -11.00
N GLY A 144 -8.22 10.49 -12.30
CA GLY A 144 -8.32 9.40 -13.28
C GLY A 144 -9.70 8.76 -13.42
N HIS A 145 -10.54 8.82 -12.40
CA HIS A 145 -11.92 8.33 -12.47
C HIS A 145 -12.84 9.30 -13.21
N ARG A 146 -13.74 8.76 -13.99
CA ARG A 146 -14.70 9.58 -14.76
C ARG A 146 -15.79 10.16 -13.88
N TYR A 147 -16.28 9.40 -12.90
CA TYR A 147 -17.35 9.78 -11.99
C TYR A 147 -16.93 9.61 -10.53
N PRO A 148 -17.62 10.29 -9.58
CA PRO A 148 -17.44 10.06 -8.16
C PRO A 148 -17.74 8.61 -7.80
N ARG A 149 -16.77 7.85 -7.27
CA ARG A 149 -16.99 6.45 -6.91
C ARG A 149 -16.30 5.99 -5.63
N LEU A 150 -15.57 6.87 -4.95
CA LEU A 150 -14.85 6.47 -3.76
C LEU A 150 -15.74 6.54 -2.53
N ALA A 151 -16.20 5.38 -2.06
CA ALA A 151 -16.84 5.23 -0.74
C ALA A 151 -15.80 5.57 0.35
N HIS A 152 -16.19 6.40 1.33
CA HIS A 152 -15.22 6.97 2.27
C HIS A 152 -15.79 7.19 3.67
N VAL A 153 -14.89 7.34 4.65
CA VAL A 153 -15.16 7.79 6.01
C VAL A 153 -14.26 8.99 6.27
N GLY A 154 -14.75 10.20 5.99
CA GLY A 154 -13.90 11.39 6.01
C GLY A 154 -12.62 11.18 5.19
N ASP A 155 -11.47 11.49 5.77
CA ASP A 155 -10.13 11.22 5.24
C ASP A 155 -9.37 10.14 6.04
N ARG A 156 -10.08 9.09 6.53
CA ARG A 156 -9.54 7.98 7.34
C ARG A 156 -10.17 6.63 7.00
N THR A 157 -10.45 6.42 5.72
CA THR A 157 -11.14 5.21 5.25
C THR A 157 -10.38 3.92 5.52
N GLY A 158 -9.04 3.95 5.45
CA GLY A 158 -8.20 2.78 5.74
C GLY A 158 -8.26 2.35 7.20
N LEU A 159 -8.33 3.31 8.13
CA LEU A 159 -8.51 3.02 9.55
C LEU A 159 -9.86 2.34 9.80
N GLU A 160 -10.93 2.82 9.19
CA GLU A 160 -12.26 2.21 9.30
C GLU A 160 -12.29 0.80 8.70
N LEU A 161 -11.65 0.60 7.54
CA LEU A 161 -11.51 -0.72 6.92
C LEU A 161 -10.83 -1.71 7.87
N ILE A 162 -9.68 -1.35 8.41
CA ILE A 162 -8.92 -2.24 9.31
C ILE A 162 -9.71 -2.51 10.59
N ARG A 163 -10.33 -1.48 11.20
CA ARG A 163 -11.17 -1.65 12.37
C ARG A 163 -12.28 -2.68 12.12
N THR A 164 -13.00 -2.53 11.02
CA THR A 164 -14.11 -3.41 10.66
C THR A 164 -13.66 -4.85 10.45
N LEU A 165 -12.59 -5.06 9.65
CA LEU A 165 -12.06 -6.40 9.39
C LEU A 165 -11.49 -7.05 10.64
N GLN A 166 -10.82 -6.29 11.49
CA GLN A 166 -10.22 -6.75 12.74
C GLN A 166 -11.31 -7.17 13.75
N ASP A 167 -12.32 -6.33 13.95
CA ASP A 167 -13.44 -6.63 14.84
C ASP A 167 -14.16 -7.92 14.39
N HIS A 168 -14.40 -8.05 13.09
CA HIS A 168 -15.02 -9.25 12.52
C HIS A 168 -14.12 -10.49 12.68
N GLY A 169 -12.81 -10.36 12.51
CA GLY A 169 -11.82 -11.44 12.69
C GLY A 169 -11.72 -11.94 14.12
N ILE A 170 -11.78 -11.05 15.10
CA ILE A 170 -11.81 -11.40 16.53
C ILE A 170 -13.06 -12.24 16.83
N HIS A 171 -14.22 -11.86 16.31
CA HIS A 171 -15.46 -12.61 16.49
C HIS A 171 -15.41 -14.02 15.86
N GLN A 172 -14.66 -14.21 14.77
CA GLN A 172 -14.45 -15.51 14.16
C GLN A 172 -13.37 -16.36 14.82
N GLY A 173 -12.62 -15.82 15.80
CA GLY A 173 -11.60 -16.56 16.54
C GLY A 173 -10.34 -16.89 15.71
N ILE A 174 -9.95 -16.06 14.74
CA ILE A 174 -8.75 -16.26 13.94
C ILE A 174 -7.50 -16.21 14.83
N THR A 175 -6.61 -17.21 14.68
CA THR A 175 -5.34 -17.23 15.42
C THR A 175 -4.35 -16.25 14.80
N VAL A 176 -3.88 -15.28 15.59
CA VAL A 176 -2.96 -14.23 15.16
C VAL A 176 -1.60 -14.37 15.85
N HIS A 177 -0.53 -14.37 15.06
CA HIS A 177 0.87 -14.33 15.52
C HIS A 177 1.45 -12.93 15.26
N MET A 178 1.49 -12.10 16.29
CA MET A 178 2.03 -10.72 16.21
C MET A 178 3.54 -10.69 16.43
N GLU A 179 4.21 -9.72 15.78
CA GLU A 179 5.66 -9.47 15.88
C GLU A 179 6.53 -10.63 15.40
N TYR A 180 6.06 -11.35 14.38
CA TYR A 180 6.82 -12.40 13.70
C TYR A 180 7.39 -11.92 12.38
N THR A 181 8.66 -12.24 12.12
CA THR A 181 9.31 -12.05 10.81
C THR A 181 9.47 -13.39 10.13
N ILE A 182 8.91 -13.53 8.94
CA ILE A 182 9.12 -14.69 8.08
C ILE A 182 10.36 -14.43 7.22
N VAL A 183 11.26 -15.41 7.19
CA VAL A 183 12.54 -15.32 6.46
C VAL A 183 12.63 -16.30 5.29
N SER A 184 11.82 -17.36 5.28
CA SER A 184 11.80 -18.30 4.17
C SER A 184 10.45 -19.00 4.04
N LEU A 185 10.03 -19.31 2.81
CA LEU A 185 8.97 -20.27 2.51
C LEU A 185 9.57 -21.67 2.42
N LEU A 186 8.87 -22.67 2.96
CA LEU A 186 9.31 -24.06 2.99
C LEU A 186 8.57 -24.85 1.92
N LYS A 187 9.29 -25.74 1.21
CA LYS A 187 8.76 -26.51 0.08
C LYS A 187 8.89 -28.01 0.30
N ASP A 188 7.92 -28.74 -0.23
CA ASP A 188 7.95 -30.19 -0.44
C ASP A 188 7.87 -30.44 -1.96
N GLY A 189 8.99 -30.81 -2.57
CA GLY A 189 9.15 -30.76 -4.02
C GLY A 189 8.95 -29.32 -4.55
N ASP A 190 8.00 -29.13 -5.46
CA ASP A 190 7.68 -27.82 -6.04
C ASP A 190 6.60 -27.07 -5.26
N ARG A 191 5.93 -27.72 -4.30
CA ARG A 191 4.82 -27.12 -3.54
C ARG A 191 5.31 -26.39 -2.30
N VAL A 192 4.80 -25.19 -2.04
CA VAL A 192 4.95 -24.51 -0.76
C VAL A 192 4.07 -25.18 0.29
N VAL A 193 4.66 -25.53 1.44
CA VAL A 193 4.03 -26.30 2.53
C VAL A 193 4.19 -25.63 3.89
N GLY A 194 4.67 -24.40 3.93
CA GLY A 194 4.81 -23.64 5.16
C GLY A 194 5.80 -22.50 5.04
N ALA A 195 6.17 -21.96 6.20
CA ALA A 195 7.11 -20.86 6.35
C ALA A 195 7.99 -21.06 7.57
N PHE A 196 9.19 -20.47 7.53
CA PHE A 196 10.12 -20.36 8.64
C PHE A 196 10.34 -18.91 9.01
N GLY A 197 10.39 -18.62 10.30
CA GLY A 197 10.60 -17.28 10.79
C GLY A 197 10.95 -17.23 12.27
N TYR A 198 10.93 -16.05 12.84
CA TYR A 198 11.21 -15.86 14.25
C TYR A 198 10.26 -14.86 14.92
N ASP A 199 10.02 -15.11 16.18
CA ASP A 199 9.35 -14.24 17.13
C ASP A 199 10.32 -13.10 17.51
N ARG A 200 9.94 -11.86 17.19
CA ARG A 200 10.78 -10.69 17.44
C ARG A 200 10.86 -10.32 18.93
N GLU A 201 9.81 -10.62 19.70
CA GLU A 201 9.77 -10.33 21.13
C GLU A 201 10.78 -11.19 21.90
N ARG A 202 10.87 -12.48 21.53
CA ARG A 202 11.66 -13.48 22.30
C ARG A 202 12.87 -14.03 21.57
N GLY A 203 13.06 -13.70 20.30
CA GLY A 203 14.15 -14.21 19.46
C GLY A 203 14.09 -15.72 19.23
N ARG A 204 12.89 -16.32 19.23
CA ARG A 204 12.70 -17.75 19.07
C ARG A 204 12.26 -18.09 17.66
N PHE A 205 12.90 -19.12 17.08
CA PHE A 205 12.55 -19.58 15.75
C PHE A 205 11.28 -20.44 15.75
N ARG A 206 10.52 -20.35 14.63
CA ARG A 206 9.24 -21.01 14.44
C ARG A 206 9.15 -21.60 13.04
N VAL A 207 8.54 -22.76 12.95
CA VAL A 207 8.07 -23.37 11.71
C VAL A 207 6.55 -23.32 11.68
N PHE A 208 6.00 -22.78 10.63
CA PHE A 208 4.57 -22.78 10.36
C PHE A 208 4.29 -23.75 9.21
N LYS A 209 3.68 -24.88 9.50
CA LYS A 209 3.19 -25.82 8.48
C LYS A 209 1.85 -25.37 7.96
N ALA A 210 1.65 -25.41 6.65
CA ALA A 210 0.37 -25.10 6.04
C ALA A 210 0.16 -25.87 4.74
N LYS A 211 -1.08 -26.16 4.40
CA LYS A 211 -1.43 -26.77 3.11
C LYS A 211 -1.40 -25.73 1.99
N ALA A 212 -1.74 -24.46 2.33
CA ALA A 212 -1.63 -23.30 1.45
C ALA A 212 -1.08 -22.10 2.22
N VAL A 213 -0.26 -21.29 1.55
CA VAL A 213 0.30 -20.03 2.07
C VAL A 213 -0.17 -18.88 1.19
N VAL A 214 -0.70 -17.82 1.82
CA VAL A 214 -1.13 -16.61 1.12
C VAL A 214 -0.27 -15.43 1.56
N VAL A 215 0.43 -14.80 0.61
CA VAL A 215 1.27 -13.63 0.86
C VAL A 215 0.45 -12.35 0.67
N CYS A 216 0.36 -11.53 1.75
CA CYS A 216 -0.38 -10.27 1.79
C CYS A 216 0.46 -9.15 2.44
N THR A 217 1.75 -9.09 2.12
CA THR A 217 2.76 -8.29 2.85
C THR A 217 2.88 -6.84 2.41
N GLY A 218 2.02 -6.39 1.49
CA GLY A 218 2.09 -5.02 0.97
C GLY A 218 3.27 -4.80 0.02
N GLY A 219 3.65 -3.54 -0.18
CA GLY A 219 4.62 -3.11 -1.19
C GLY A 219 6.07 -3.02 -0.71
N LEU A 220 6.87 -2.27 -1.47
CA LEU A 220 8.32 -2.14 -1.31
C LEU A 220 8.82 -0.68 -1.28
N GLY A 221 7.93 0.28 -0.98
CA GLY A 221 8.27 1.72 -1.07
C GLY A 221 9.36 2.18 -0.09
N ARG A 222 9.71 1.37 0.91
CA ARG A 222 10.85 1.63 1.82
C ARG A 222 12.23 1.45 1.17
N ALA A 223 12.29 1.00 -0.06
CA ALA A 223 13.51 1.10 -0.87
C ALA A 223 13.87 2.56 -1.26
N TYR A 224 12.97 3.53 -1.03
CA TYR A 224 13.17 4.94 -1.36
C TYR A 224 13.27 5.81 -0.10
N ALA A 225 14.06 6.88 -0.16
CA ALA A 225 14.25 7.82 0.96
C ALA A 225 12.98 8.65 1.24
N VAL A 226 12.25 9.05 0.20
CA VAL A 226 11.02 9.83 0.31
C VAL A 226 9.83 8.95 -0.02
N THR A 227 9.16 8.45 1.02
CA THR A 227 8.07 7.50 0.87
C THR A 227 6.95 7.74 1.88
N SER A 228 5.72 7.47 1.46
CA SER A 228 4.54 7.46 2.34
C SER A 228 4.29 6.09 2.98
N ASN A 229 5.11 5.08 2.66
CA ASN A 229 4.92 3.73 3.17
C ASN A 229 5.32 3.60 4.64
N SER A 230 4.59 2.75 5.38
CA SER A 230 4.95 2.35 6.73
C SER A 230 6.29 1.57 6.76
N TRP A 231 6.79 1.31 7.96
CA TRP A 231 8.05 0.58 8.16
C TRP A 231 8.04 -0.84 7.60
N GLU A 232 6.88 -1.46 7.49
CA GLU A 232 6.72 -2.82 6.98
C GLU A 232 6.86 -2.94 5.45
N GLY A 233 6.74 -1.84 4.72
CA GLY A 233 6.76 -1.80 3.26
C GLY A 233 8.15 -2.05 2.64
N THR A 234 8.79 -3.15 2.98
CA THR A 234 10.17 -3.51 2.61
C THR A 234 10.29 -4.55 1.49
N GLY A 235 9.16 -5.04 0.95
CA GLY A 235 9.15 -6.00 -0.16
C GLY A 235 9.36 -7.46 0.24
N ASP A 236 9.29 -7.78 1.52
CA ASP A 236 9.61 -9.10 2.07
C ASP A 236 8.86 -10.23 1.36
N GLY A 237 7.54 -10.11 1.20
CA GLY A 237 6.74 -11.18 0.59
C GLY A 237 7.02 -11.39 -0.89
N VAL A 238 7.35 -10.34 -1.63
CA VAL A 238 7.76 -10.45 -3.03
C VAL A 238 9.08 -11.20 -3.12
N SER A 239 10.04 -10.90 -2.22
CA SER A 239 11.31 -11.61 -2.11
C SER A 239 11.11 -13.08 -1.73
N LEU A 240 10.29 -13.37 -0.71
CA LEU A 240 9.97 -14.74 -0.28
C LEU A 240 9.36 -15.57 -1.42
N ALA A 241 8.42 -15.00 -2.16
CA ALA A 241 7.77 -15.66 -3.28
C ALA A 241 8.75 -15.92 -4.45
N TYR A 242 9.60 -14.92 -4.76
CA TYR A 242 10.65 -15.05 -5.79
C TYR A 242 11.60 -16.21 -5.46
N HIS A 243 12.12 -16.27 -4.24
CA HIS A 243 13.01 -17.36 -3.80
C HIS A 243 12.29 -18.73 -3.75
N ALA A 244 10.97 -18.76 -3.59
CA ALA A 244 10.19 -19.98 -3.71
C ALA A 244 9.96 -20.43 -5.17
N GLY A 245 10.28 -19.57 -6.17
CA GLY A 245 10.14 -19.83 -7.60
C GLY A 245 8.90 -19.20 -8.22
N ALA A 246 8.25 -18.24 -7.54
CA ALA A 246 7.15 -17.49 -8.12
C ALA A 246 7.64 -16.50 -9.18
N GLU A 247 6.85 -16.37 -10.24
CA GLU A 247 7.08 -15.34 -11.27
C GLU A 247 6.70 -13.95 -10.74
N LEU A 248 7.49 -12.94 -11.10
CA LEU A 248 7.21 -11.53 -10.83
C LEU A 248 6.77 -10.82 -12.11
N LEU A 249 5.92 -9.81 -11.96
CA LEU A 249 5.35 -9.04 -13.06
C LEU A 249 5.40 -7.55 -12.75
N ASP A 250 5.68 -6.71 -13.76
CA ASP A 250 5.56 -5.24 -13.70
C ASP A 250 6.41 -4.55 -12.61
N MET A 251 7.52 -5.15 -12.18
CA MET A 251 8.37 -4.66 -11.08
C MET A 251 8.95 -3.27 -11.32
N GLU A 252 9.04 -2.82 -12.57
CA GLU A 252 9.48 -1.48 -12.96
C GLU A 252 8.47 -0.38 -12.65
N PHE A 253 7.19 -0.69 -12.41
CA PHE A 253 6.16 0.31 -12.19
C PHE A 253 6.00 0.67 -10.72
N ILE A 254 6.60 1.77 -10.32
CA ILE A 254 6.48 2.37 -9.00
C ILE A 254 5.70 3.68 -9.11
N GLN A 255 4.61 3.81 -8.37
CA GLN A 255 3.80 5.02 -8.32
C GLN A 255 4.35 6.01 -7.29
N PHE A 256 4.59 7.23 -7.74
CA PHE A 256 4.83 8.38 -6.87
C PHE A 256 3.50 9.12 -6.66
N HIS A 257 3.07 9.24 -5.40
CA HIS A 257 1.96 10.12 -5.09
C HIS A 257 2.39 11.57 -5.29
N PRO A 258 1.63 12.41 -6.00
CA PRO A 258 2.06 13.76 -6.34
C PRO A 258 2.33 14.64 -5.12
N THR A 259 1.56 14.43 -4.05
CA THR A 259 1.53 15.29 -2.89
C THR A 259 1.89 14.51 -1.62
N GLY A 260 3.14 14.62 -1.19
CA GLY A 260 3.63 14.27 0.14
C GLY A 260 4.15 15.52 0.83
N MET A 261 4.19 15.55 2.15
CA MET A 261 4.84 16.61 2.91
C MET A 261 6.33 16.65 2.56
N ILE A 262 6.88 17.83 2.36
CA ILE A 262 8.32 18.01 2.11
C ILE A 262 9.02 18.80 3.21
N TRP A 263 8.25 19.48 4.05
CA TRP A 263 8.73 20.26 5.17
C TRP A 263 7.80 20.09 6.39
N PRO A 264 8.36 20.06 7.62
CA PRO A 264 9.79 19.96 7.97
C PRO A 264 10.43 18.62 7.59
N PRO A 265 11.79 18.51 7.59
CA PRO A 265 12.50 17.29 7.14
C PRO A 265 12.07 16.00 7.86
N SER A 266 11.72 16.09 9.15
CA SER A 266 11.29 14.94 9.98
C SER A 266 10.01 14.26 9.51
N VAL A 267 9.20 14.94 8.70
CA VAL A 267 7.91 14.45 8.20
C VAL A 267 7.88 14.30 6.68
N LYS A 268 9.07 14.43 6.05
CA LYS A 268 9.21 14.32 4.60
C LYS A 268 8.73 12.97 4.11
N GLY A 269 7.84 12.99 3.11
CA GLY A 269 7.25 11.80 2.52
C GLY A 269 5.86 11.44 3.06
N ILE A 270 5.45 11.95 4.22
CA ILE A 270 4.10 11.69 4.76
C ILE A 270 3.04 12.13 3.73
N LEU A 271 2.03 11.28 3.55
CA LEU A 271 0.99 11.49 2.56
C LEU A 271 0.20 12.78 2.81
N VAL A 272 -0.02 13.54 1.74
CA VAL A 272 -1.04 14.59 1.67
C VAL A 272 -2.12 14.10 0.71
N THR A 273 -3.27 13.75 1.25
CA THR A 273 -4.33 13.04 0.51
C THR A 273 -4.79 13.77 -0.74
N GLU A 274 -5.13 13.00 -1.76
CA GLU A 274 -5.75 13.52 -2.98
C GLU A 274 -7.10 14.22 -2.72
N SER A 275 -7.74 13.91 -1.59
CA SER A 275 -8.99 14.56 -1.17
C SER A 275 -8.86 16.07 -1.09
N VAL A 276 -7.67 16.61 -0.73
CA VAL A 276 -7.42 18.07 -0.74
C VAL A 276 -7.69 18.67 -2.12
N ARG A 277 -7.21 17.98 -3.19
CA ARG A 277 -7.46 18.42 -4.58
C ARG A 277 -8.92 18.18 -5.00
N GLY A 278 -9.52 17.09 -4.50
CA GLY A 278 -10.94 16.77 -4.69
C GLY A 278 -11.88 17.80 -4.08
N GLU A 279 -11.51 18.43 -2.96
CA GLU A 279 -12.26 19.49 -2.29
C GLU A 279 -11.90 20.90 -2.82
N GLY A 280 -11.11 21.00 -3.90
CA GLY A 280 -10.81 22.25 -4.58
C GLY A 280 -9.39 22.80 -4.37
N GLY A 281 -8.49 22.06 -3.73
CA GLY A 281 -7.08 22.45 -3.62
C GLY A 281 -6.39 22.51 -4.98
N VAL A 282 -5.60 23.58 -5.21
CA VAL A 282 -4.93 23.87 -6.48
C VAL A 282 -3.42 23.82 -6.33
N LEU A 283 -2.71 23.41 -7.39
CA LEU A 283 -1.25 23.35 -7.42
C LEU A 283 -0.67 24.64 -8.02
N ARG A 284 0.21 25.30 -7.26
CA ARG A 284 0.88 26.53 -7.66
C ARG A 284 2.40 26.38 -7.58
N ASN A 285 3.12 26.97 -8.53
CA ASN A 285 4.56 27.13 -8.42
C ASN A 285 4.91 28.35 -7.52
N LYS A 286 6.22 28.64 -7.32
CA LYS A 286 6.67 29.77 -6.50
C LYS A 286 6.24 31.15 -7.02
N GLU A 287 5.85 31.24 -8.29
CA GLU A 287 5.35 32.46 -8.93
C GLU A 287 3.82 32.63 -8.75
N GLY A 288 3.16 31.68 -8.04
CA GLY A 288 1.73 31.66 -7.84
C GLY A 288 0.92 31.08 -9.01
N LYS A 289 1.57 30.67 -10.10
CA LYS A 289 0.91 30.15 -11.31
C LYS A 289 0.34 28.73 -11.05
N ARG A 290 -0.92 28.50 -11.46
CA ARG A 290 -1.54 27.16 -11.57
C ARG A 290 -1.02 26.45 -12.82
N PHE A 291 0.11 25.77 -12.70
CA PHE A 291 0.84 25.20 -13.83
C PHE A 291 0.18 23.96 -14.47
N MET A 292 -0.77 23.33 -13.79
CA MET A 292 -1.42 22.11 -14.30
C MET A 292 -2.23 22.34 -15.58
N TYR A 293 -2.67 23.57 -15.87
CA TYR A 293 -3.36 23.93 -17.12
C TYR A 293 -2.42 23.98 -18.34
N ASP A 294 -1.11 24.06 -18.14
CA ASP A 294 -0.14 24.14 -19.22
C ASP A 294 0.09 22.79 -19.93
N ASP A 295 -0.30 21.67 -19.30
CA ASP A 295 -0.01 20.34 -19.83
C ASP A 295 -1.16 19.37 -19.49
N ILE A 296 -2.15 19.33 -20.38
CA ILE A 296 -3.26 18.39 -20.31
C ILE A 296 -3.10 17.37 -21.44
N PRO A 297 -2.87 16.08 -21.13
CA PRO A 297 -2.68 15.05 -22.13
C PRO A 297 -3.89 14.90 -23.07
N ASP A 298 -3.67 14.63 -24.35
CA ASP A 298 -4.71 14.57 -25.38
C ASP A 298 -5.82 13.58 -25.05
N ASN A 299 -5.48 12.41 -24.49
CA ASN A 299 -6.43 11.38 -24.09
C ASN A 299 -7.33 11.80 -22.90
N TYR A 300 -7.01 12.90 -22.22
CA TYR A 300 -7.80 13.45 -21.10
C TYR A 300 -8.48 14.79 -21.41
N LYS A 301 -8.13 15.46 -22.52
CA LYS A 301 -8.68 16.81 -22.87
C LYS A 301 -10.20 16.84 -22.90
N ALA A 302 -10.84 15.81 -23.43
CA ALA A 302 -12.31 15.75 -23.51
C ALA A 302 -13.01 15.77 -22.14
N GLN A 303 -12.31 15.32 -21.07
CA GLN A 303 -12.84 15.16 -19.71
C GLN A 303 -12.25 16.17 -18.71
N THR A 304 -11.32 17.01 -19.17
CA THR A 304 -10.60 17.97 -18.31
C THR A 304 -10.96 19.39 -18.71
N SER A 305 -11.26 20.19 -17.72
CA SER A 305 -11.58 21.61 -17.92
C SER A 305 -10.35 22.41 -18.34
N MET A 306 -10.56 23.36 -19.25
CA MET A 306 -9.61 24.42 -19.58
C MET A 306 -9.95 25.72 -18.85
N ASP A 307 -11.07 25.75 -18.12
CA ASP A 307 -11.56 26.89 -17.35
C ASP A 307 -11.52 26.61 -15.85
N PRO A 308 -10.83 27.44 -15.04
CA PRO A 308 -10.77 27.30 -13.58
C PRO A 308 -12.14 27.29 -12.90
N GLU A 309 -13.11 28.05 -13.40
CA GLU A 309 -14.46 28.11 -12.84
C GLU A 309 -15.24 26.81 -13.12
N GLU A 310 -15.10 26.24 -14.29
CA GLU A 310 -15.69 24.92 -14.58
C GLU A 310 -15.05 23.84 -13.70
N GLY A 311 -13.73 23.85 -13.54
CA GLY A 311 -13.00 22.95 -12.64
C GLY A 311 -13.48 23.07 -11.19
N TRP A 312 -13.73 24.29 -10.70
CA TRP A 312 -14.32 24.50 -9.39
C TRP A 312 -15.72 23.91 -9.26
N ARG A 313 -16.62 24.14 -10.24
CA ARG A 313 -17.98 23.57 -10.22
C ARG A 313 -17.95 22.03 -10.16
N TYR A 314 -17.01 21.40 -10.85
CA TYR A 314 -16.82 19.94 -10.77
C TYR A 314 -16.56 19.48 -9.34
N THR A 315 -15.69 20.16 -8.56
CA THR A 315 -15.42 19.80 -7.17
C THR A 315 -16.63 19.96 -6.26
N GLN A 316 -17.64 20.76 -6.70
CA GLN A 316 -18.92 20.94 -6.01
C GLN A 316 -20.01 19.95 -6.52
N ASN A 317 -19.61 18.88 -7.23
CA ASN A 317 -20.47 17.85 -7.79
C ASN A 317 -21.43 18.33 -8.91
N ASP A 318 -21.06 19.39 -9.65
CA ASP A 318 -21.78 19.74 -10.88
C ASP A 318 -21.56 18.66 -11.95
N LYS A 319 -22.61 17.88 -12.25
CA LYS A 319 -22.59 16.76 -13.19
C LYS A 319 -22.23 17.16 -14.64
N ASN A 320 -22.37 18.43 -14.98
CA ASN A 320 -22.12 18.97 -16.32
C ASN A 320 -20.72 19.58 -16.45
N ALA A 321 -20.00 19.78 -15.34
CA ALA A 321 -18.66 20.32 -15.34
C ALA A 321 -17.60 19.26 -15.60
N LYS A 322 -16.49 19.67 -16.24
CA LYS A 322 -15.31 18.84 -16.41
C LYS A 322 -14.35 19.01 -15.22
N ARG A 323 -13.62 17.93 -14.90
CA ARG A 323 -12.66 17.94 -13.77
C ARG A 323 -11.53 18.93 -13.98
N PRO A 324 -11.01 19.53 -12.90
CA PRO A 324 -9.81 20.36 -12.98
C PRO A 324 -8.56 19.49 -13.26
N PRO A 325 -7.50 20.05 -13.90
CA PRO A 325 -6.31 19.27 -14.24
C PRO A 325 -5.52 18.78 -13.03
N GLU A 326 -5.72 19.32 -11.84
CA GLU A 326 -5.18 18.79 -10.59
C GLU A 326 -5.72 17.39 -10.23
N LEU A 327 -6.82 16.97 -10.84
CA LEU A 327 -7.39 15.62 -10.72
C LEU A 327 -7.08 14.72 -11.93
N LEU A 328 -6.04 15.01 -12.69
CA LEU A 328 -5.45 14.08 -13.63
C LEU A 328 -4.76 12.91 -12.91
N THR A 329 -4.28 11.93 -13.66
CA THR A 329 -3.62 10.75 -13.10
C THR A 329 -2.36 11.11 -12.32
N ARG A 330 -2.05 10.33 -11.28
CA ARG A 330 -0.95 10.62 -10.33
C ARG A 330 0.41 10.73 -10.99
N ASP A 331 0.69 9.86 -11.96
CA ASP A 331 1.93 9.87 -12.74
C ASP A 331 2.10 11.20 -13.49
N HIS A 332 1.02 11.69 -14.11
CA HIS A 332 1.05 12.95 -14.84
C HIS A 332 1.28 14.15 -13.90
N VAL A 333 0.50 14.23 -12.81
CA VAL A 333 0.64 15.31 -11.82
C VAL A 333 2.04 15.31 -11.19
N ALA A 334 2.58 14.13 -10.84
CA ALA A 334 3.92 14.02 -10.27
C ALA A 334 5.01 14.48 -11.26
N ARG A 335 4.87 14.15 -12.56
CA ARG A 335 5.79 14.63 -13.61
C ARG A 335 5.72 16.15 -13.78
N CYS A 336 4.51 16.74 -13.74
CA CYS A 336 4.35 18.19 -13.81
C CYS A 336 5.01 18.90 -12.63
N ILE A 337 4.84 18.39 -11.40
CA ILE A 337 5.52 18.93 -10.21
C ILE A 337 7.04 18.83 -10.36
N ASN A 338 7.56 17.65 -10.74
CA ASN A 338 8.98 17.44 -10.94
C ASN A 338 9.57 18.38 -11.99
N ARG A 339 8.82 18.67 -13.05
CA ARG A 339 9.22 19.64 -14.10
C ARG A 339 9.31 21.06 -13.54
N GLU A 340 8.35 21.52 -12.72
CA GLU A 340 8.41 22.84 -12.08
C GLU A 340 9.62 22.95 -11.14
N VAL A 341 9.89 21.92 -10.35
CA VAL A 341 11.05 21.87 -9.44
C VAL A 341 12.36 21.92 -10.23
N LYS A 342 12.51 21.07 -11.26
CA LYS A 342 13.72 21.04 -12.10
C LYS A 342 13.94 22.34 -12.89
N ALA A 343 12.88 23.06 -13.24
CA ALA A 343 12.94 24.36 -13.89
C ALA A 343 13.24 25.53 -12.93
N GLY A 344 13.49 25.25 -11.65
CA GLY A 344 13.77 26.28 -10.63
C GLY A 344 12.57 27.09 -10.22
N ARG A 345 11.34 26.67 -10.55
CA ARG A 345 10.07 27.28 -10.14
C ARG A 345 9.41 26.57 -8.98
N GLY A 346 10.11 25.65 -8.33
CA GLY A 346 9.65 24.97 -7.13
C GLY A 346 9.56 25.84 -5.89
N SER A 347 8.96 25.29 -4.83
CA SER A 347 8.93 25.90 -3.49
C SER A 347 10.32 25.86 -2.83
N PRO A 348 10.54 26.58 -1.72
CA PRO A 348 11.84 26.68 -1.06
C PRO A 348 12.49 25.33 -0.68
N HIS A 349 11.67 24.31 -0.33
CA HIS A 349 12.16 23.00 0.10
C HIS A 349 12.10 21.91 -0.98
N GLY A 350 11.97 22.31 -2.27
CA GLY A 350 12.08 21.41 -3.42
C GLY A 350 10.78 20.71 -3.82
N GLY A 351 9.64 21.36 -3.60
CA GLY A 351 8.33 20.93 -4.08
C GLY A 351 7.57 22.05 -4.77
N VAL A 352 6.25 22.06 -4.60
CA VAL A 352 5.33 23.10 -5.06
C VAL A 352 4.32 23.44 -3.94
N PHE A 353 3.47 24.42 -4.16
CA PHE A 353 2.43 24.80 -3.21
C PHE A 353 1.09 24.13 -3.57
N LEU A 354 0.50 23.41 -2.62
CA LEU A 354 -0.89 22.95 -2.67
C LEU A 354 -1.74 23.91 -1.83
N ASP A 355 -2.55 24.70 -2.50
CA ASP A 355 -3.35 25.75 -1.89
C ASP A 355 -4.84 25.38 -1.88
N ILE A 356 -5.40 25.12 -0.70
CA ILE A 356 -6.84 24.99 -0.49
C ILE A 356 -7.44 26.24 0.15
N SER A 357 -6.62 27.10 0.74
CA SER A 357 -7.07 28.31 1.42
C SER A 357 -7.77 29.31 0.49
N TRP A 358 -7.49 29.24 -0.83
CA TRP A 358 -8.09 30.10 -1.85
C TRP A 358 -9.61 29.93 -1.95
N ILE A 359 -10.18 28.80 -1.52
CA ILE A 359 -11.64 28.56 -1.59
C ILE A 359 -12.44 29.54 -0.71
N LYS A 360 -11.80 30.32 0.17
CA LYS A 360 -12.40 31.44 0.87
C LYS A 360 -13.04 32.48 -0.07
N GLU A 361 -12.56 32.56 -1.31
CA GLU A 361 -13.12 33.41 -2.36
C GLU A 361 -14.45 32.87 -2.92
N LYS A 362 -14.74 31.57 -2.66
CA LYS A 362 -15.90 30.83 -3.19
C LYS A 362 -16.93 30.46 -2.12
N ILE A 363 -16.45 30.16 -0.91
CA ILE A 363 -17.29 29.67 0.21
C ILE A 363 -17.13 30.58 1.42
N PRO A 364 -18.19 31.22 1.93
CA PRO A 364 -18.10 32.10 3.07
C PRO A 364 -17.50 31.46 4.34
N ASN A 365 -17.85 30.22 4.65
CA ASN A 365 -17.36 29.47 5.80
C ASN A 365 -16.30 28.43 5.41
N SER A 366 -15.36 28.81 4.55
CA SER A 366 -14.36 27.91 3.97
C SER A 366 -13.50 27.17 5.03
N ALA A 367 -13.12 27.84 6.11
CA ALA A 367 -12.32 27.24 7.18
C ALA A 367 -13.04 26.08 7.87
N GLU A 368 -14.34 26.24 8.18
CA GLU A 368 -15.16 25.16 8.75
C GLU A 368 -15.39 24.04 7.74
N HIS A 369 -15.62 24.40 6.47
CA HIS A 369 -15.75 23.44 5.39
C HIS A 369 -14.50 22.55 5.28
N ILE A 370 -13.29 23.12 5.22
CA ILE A 370 -12.02 22.41 5.18
C ILE A 370 -11.89 21.48 6.38
N LYS A 371 -12.07 21.99 7.60
CA LYS A 371 -11.96 21.20 8.83
C LYS A 371 -12.96 20.04 8.89
N LYS A 372 -14.14 20.20 8.32
CA LYS A 372 -15.16 19.14 8.24
C LYS A 372 -14.86 18.09 7.20
N LYS A 373 -14.34 18.49 6.03
CA LYS A 373 -14.14 17.61 4.88
C LYS A 373 -12.83 16.81 4.91
N ILE A 374 -11.78 17.41 5.46
CA ILE A 374 -10.43 16.85 5.54
C ILE A 374 -9.81 17.10 6.93
N PRO A 375 -10.47 16.63 8.01
CA PRO A 375 -10.03 16.91 9.38
C PRO A 375 -8.63 16.37 9.69
N SER A 376 -8.27 15.18 9.17
CA SER A 376 -6.94 14.61 9.41
C SER A 376 -5.85 15.47 8.78
N MET A 377 -6.07 16.01 7.57
CA MET A 377 -5.10 16.91 6.93
C MET A 377 -4.92 18.20 7.71
N TYR A 378 -6.02 18.79 8.19
CA TYR A 378 -5.93 19.98 9.04
C TYR A 378 -5.08 19.71 10.28
N HIS A 379 -5.36 18.63 11.01
CA HIS A 379 -4.60 18.26 12.21
C HIS A 379 -3.15 17.89 11.88
N GLN A 380 -2.90 17.15 10.80
CA GLN A 380 -1.57 16.76 10.38
C GLN A 380 -0.66 17.98 10.17
N PHE A 381 -1.11 18.97 9.39
CA PHE A 381 -0.32 20.17 9.14
C PHE A 381 -0.17 21.05 10.37
N MET A 382 -1.21 21.18 11.18
CA MET A 382 -1.12 21.92 12.45
C MET A 382 -0.11 21.29 13.40
N GLN A 383 -0.14 19.97 13.58
CA GLN A 383 0.71 19.27 14.54
C GLN A 383 2.15 19.08 14.05
N LEU A 384 2.33 18.76 12.77
CA LEU A 384 3.64 18.38 12.24
C LEU A 384 4.42 19.53 11.61
N ALA A 385 3.74 20.57 11.12
CA ALA A 385 4.33 21.71 10.43
C ALA A 385 3.96 23.07 11.03
N ASN A 386 3.10 23.11 12.05
CA ASN A 386 2.53 24.34 12.63
C ASN A 386 1.92 25.25 11.56
N LEU A 387 1.21 24.66 10.59
CA LEU A 387 0.64 25.36 9.44
C LEU A 387 -0.87 25.18 9.40
N ASP A 388 -1.59 26.32 9.36
CA ASP A 388 -3.05 26.36 9.21
C ASP A 388 -3.44 26.33 7.73
N ILE A 389 -3.78 25.15 7.21
CA ILE A 389 -4.15 24.96 5.79
C ILE A 389 -5.40 25.73 5.37
N THR A 390 -6.17 26.28 6.30
CA THR A 390 -7.32 27.15 6.00
C THR A 390 -6.89 28.58 5.64
N LYS A 391 -5.62 28.92 5.90
CA LYS A 391 -5.06 30.27 5.71
C LYS A 391 -3.91 30.31 4.71
N GLU A 392 -3.08 29.27 4.70
CA GLU A 392 -1.81 29.21 4.00
C GLU A 392 -1.68 27.95 3.15
N PRO A 393 -0.95 27.99 2.00
CA PRO A 393 -0.71 26.82 1.18
C PRO A 393 0.30 25.87 1.82
N MET A 394 0.13 24.58 1.54
CA MET A 394 1.02 23.50 1.96
C MET A 394 2.18 23.34 0.96
N GLU A 395 3.42 23.16 1.44
CA GLU A 395 4.51 22.68 0.56
C GLU A 395 4.42 21.18 0.38
N VAL A 396 4.29 20.74 -0.87
CA VAL A 396 4.14 19.34 -1.23
C VAL A 396 5.05 18.94 -2.37
N GLY A 397 5.37 17.65 -2.43
CA GLY A 397 6.16 17.08 -3.53
C GLY A 397 5.89 15.59 -3.70
N PRO A 398 6.37 14.99 -4.81
CA PRO A 398 6.18 13.57 -5.05
C PRO A 398 6.84 12.70 -3.99
N THR A 399 6.11 11.66 -3.56
CA THR A 399 6.55 10.65 -2.58
C THR A 399 6.28 9.25 -3.13
N THR A 400 7.23 8.32 -2.97
CA THR A 400 7.01 6.92 -3.34
C THR A 400 5.85 6.35 -2.54
N HIS A 401 4.88 5.74 -3.22
CA HIS A 401 3.60 5.47 -2.60
C HIS A 401 3.06 4.06 -2.82
N TYR A 402 3.21 3.48 -4.01
CA TYR A 402 2.63 2.18 -4.35
C TYR A 402 3.47 1.44 -5.40
N ALA A 403 3.69 0.15 -5.20
CA ALA A 403 4.26 -0.73 -6.21
C ALA A 403 3.12 -1.37 -7.00
N MET A 404 3.04 -1.14 -8.33
CA MET A 404 2.07 -1.84 -9.19
C MET A 404 2.53 -3.23 -9.56
N GLY A 405 3.84 -3.44 -9.60
CA GLY A 405 4.45 -4.76 -9.77
C GLY A 405 4.48 -5.60 -8.51
N GLY A 406 4.71 -6.89 -8.68
CA GLY A 406 4.76 -7.86 -7.59
C GLY A 406 4.67 -9.29 -8.08
N ILE A 407 4.13 -10.17 -7.24
CA ILE A 407 3.94 -11.59 -7.52
C ILE A 407 2.86 -11.75 -8.60
N ARG A 408 3.21 -12.47 -9.68
CA ARG A 408 2.25 -12.82 -10.74
C ARG A 408 1.24 -13.83 -10.21
N VAL A 409 -0.05 -13.53 -10.36
CA VAL A 409 -1.14 -14.37 -9.91
C VAL A 409 -2.16 -14.64 -11.03
N ASN A 410 -2.88 -15.74 -10.89
CA ASN A 410 -4.07 -16.00 -11.69
C ASN A 410 -5.19 -15.04 -11.26
N GLY A 411 -5.77 -14.29 -12.18
CA GLY A 411 -6.77 -13.27 -11.89
C GLY A 411 -8.03 -13.79 -11.20
N ASP A 412 -8.43 -15.02 -11.46
CA ASP A 412 -9.64 -15.60 -10.86
C ASP A 412 -9.38 -16.21 -9.47
N THR A 413 -8.20 -16.78 -9.23
CA THR A 413 -7.92 -17.61 -8.04
C THR A 413 -6.88 -17.02 -7.09
N GLN A 414 -6.12 -16.04 -7.53
CA GLN A 414 -4.96 -15.47 -6.83
C GLN A 414 -3.83 -16.48 -6.55
N ALA A 415 -3.87 -17.66 -7.18
CA ALA A 415 -2.80 -18.64 -7.14
C ALA A 415 -1.60 -18.17 -7.99
N THR A 416 -0.39 -18.44 -7.53
CA THR A 416 0.85 -18.25 -8.30
C THR A 416 1.13 -19.45 -9.20
N ASN A 417 2.25 -19.42 -9.95
CA ASN A 417 2.77 -20.59 -10.67
C ASN A 417 3.34 -21.67 -9.73
N VAL A 418 3.55 -21.36 -8.45
CA VAL A 418 4.06 -22.31 -7.43
C VAL A 418 2.87 -22.92 -6.68
N PRO A 419 2.66 -24.26 -6.74
CA PRO A 419 1.55 -24.90 -6.05
C PRO A 419 1.56 -24.60 -4.54
N GLY A 420 0.38 -24.36 -3.97
CA GLY A 420 0.22 -24.04 -2.55
C GLY A 420 0.58 -22.60 -2.17
N LEU A 421 1.03 -21.77 -3.13
CA LEU A 421 1.35 -20.37 -2.91
C LEU A 421 0.34 -19.45 -3.62
N PHE A 422 -0.20 -18.50 -2.87
CA PHE A 422 -1.15 -17.48 -3.31
C PHE A 422 -0.64 -16.09 -2.92
N ALA A 423 -1.15 -15.03 -3.56
CA ALA A 423 -0.86 -13.66 -3.14
C ALA A 423 -2.06 -12.73 -3.41
N ALA A 424 -2.22 -11.70 -2.56
CA ALA A 424 -3.27 -10.70 -2.73
C ALA A 424 -2.85 -9.32 -2.19
N GLY A 425 -3.50 -8.27 -2.71
CA GLY A 425 -3.20 -6.87 -2.39
C GLY A 425 -1.91 -6.40 -3.07
N GLU A 426 -1.27 -5.36 -2.53
CA GLU A 426 -0.16 -4.67 -3.19
C GLU A 426 1.06 -5.54 -3.52
N CYS A 427 1.27 -6.68 -2.85
CA CYS A 427 2.33 -7.62 -3.22
C CYS A 427 2.01 -8.47 -4.46
N ALA A 428 0.74 -8.50 -4.90
CA ALA A 428 0.29 -9.20 -6.11
C ALA A 428 0.16 -8.22 -7.28
N ALA A 429 0.64 -8.61 -8.46
CA ALA A 429 0.64 -7.77 -9.65
C ALA A 429 -0.51 -8.11 -10.62
N GLY A 430 -0.75 -7.19 -11.55
CA GLY A 430 -1.62 -7.37 -12.71
C GLY A 430 -2.82 -6.44 -12.75
N LEU A 431 -3.45 -6.10 -11.62
CA LEU A 431 -4.65 -5.26 -11.61
C LEU A 431 -4.40 -3.85 -12.17
N HIS A 432 -3.31 -3.22 -11.78
CA HIS A 432 -3.10 -1.78 -11.93
C HIS A 432 -2.34 -1.37 -13.18
N GLY A 433 -1.68 -2.31 -13.86
CA GLY A 433 -0.82 -1.98 -15.00
C GLY A 433 0.26 -0.98 -14.64
N ALA A 434 0.53 -0.02 -15.52
CA ALA A 434 1.61 0.95 -15.33
C ALA A 434 1.31 2.06 -14.30
N ASN A 435 0.04 2.25 -13.91
CA ASN A 435 -0.33 3.32 -12.97
C ASN A 435 -1.69 3.05 -12.32
N ARG A 436 -1.73 3.03 -11.00
CA ARG A 436 -2.90 2.77 -10.19
C ARG A 436 -3.77 4.03 -10.02
N LEU A 437 -5.08 3.89 -10.23
CA LEU A 437 -6.04 4.93 -9.87
C LEU A 437 -6.23 4.99 -8.35
N GLY A 438 -6.40 6.19 -7.82
CA GLY A 438 -6.69 6.40 -6.40
C GLY A 438 -7.97 5.67 -5.97
N GLY A 439 -7.92 5.02 -4.81
CA GLY A 439 -9.04 4.23 -4.29
C GLY A 439 -9.12 2.79 -4.78
N ASN A 440 -8.55 2.45 -5.96
CA ASN A 440 -8.53 1.07 -6.43
C ASN A 440 -7.72 0.14 -5.50
N SER A 441 -6.70 0.65 -4.79
CA SER A 441 -5.95 -0.18 -3.85
C SER A 441 -6.78 -0.71 -2.69
N LEU A 442 -7.68 0.10 -2.11
CA LEU A 442 -8.49 -0.37 -0.99
C LEU A 442 -9.56 -1.37 -1.45
N SER A 443 -10.17 -1.16 -2.62
CA SER A 443 -11.10 -2.14 -3.19
C SER A 443 -10.40 -3.41 -3.70
N ASP A 444 -9.14 -3.31 -4.16
CA ASP A 444 -8.27 -4.46 -4.46
C ASP A 444 -8.14 -5.40 -3.23
N LEU A 445 -7.81 -4.83 -2.06
CA LEU A 445 -7.62 -5.60 -0.82
C LEU A 445 -8.85 -6.47 -0.48
N ILE A 446 -10.04 -5.93 -0.65
CA ILE A 446 -11.28 -6.62 -0.29
C ILE A 446 -11.82 -7.55 -1.39
N VAL A 447 -11.55 -7.26 -2.66
CA VAL A 447 -11.94 -8.13 -3.78
C VAL A 447 -10.99 -9.33 -3.86
N PHE A 448 -9.69 -9.09 -3.95
CA PHE A 448 -8.73 -10.17 -4.17
C PHE A 448 -8.27 -10.83 -2.87
N GLY A 449 -8.38 -10.15 -1.72
CA GLY A 449 -8.25 -10.80 -0.42
C GLY A 449 -9.30 -11.90 -0.23
N LYS A 450 -10.57 -11.61 -0.55
CA LYS A 450 -11.63 -12.61 -0.53
C LYS A 450 -11.32 -13.80 -1.44
N ARG A 451 -11.01 -13.52 -2.70
CA ARG A 451 -10.70 -14.57 -3.67
C ARG A 451 -9.53 -15.45 -3.22
N ALA A 452 -8.46 -14.85 -2.73
CA ALA A 452 -7.32 -15.59 -2.20
C ALA A 452 -7.72 -16.50 -1.04
N GLY A 453 -8.55 -16.02 -0.11
CA GLY A 453 -9.07 -16.80 1.02
C GLY A 453 -9.90 -18.00 0.58
N GLU A 454 -10.88 -17.78 -0.30
CA GLU A 454 -11.75 -18.83 -0.84
C GLU A 454 -10.97 -19.91 -1.59
N PHE A 455 -10.05 -19.50 -2.49
CA PHE A 455 -9.31 -20.48 -3.31
C PHE A 455 -8.16 -21.16 -2.55
N ALA A 456 -7.51 -20.47 -1.59
CA ALA A 456 -6.54 -21.11 -0.70
C ALA A 456 -7.23 -22.14 0.21
N ALA A 457 -8.41 -21.84 0.75
CA ALA A 457 -9.19 -22.80 1.51
C ALA A 457 -9.64 -24.00 0.68
N LYS A 458 -10.07 -23.77 -0.57
CA LYS A 458 -10.40 -24.84 -1.51
C LYS A 458 -9.18 -25.73 -1.74
N PHE A 459 -8.02 -25.15 -2.08
CA PHE A 459 -6.78 -25.87 -2.27
C PHE A 459 -6.39 -26.69 -1.02
N ALA A 460 -6.52 -26.09 0.17
CA ALA A 460 -6.19 -26.76 1.43
C ALA A 460 -7.10 -27.96 1.72
N LYS A 461 -8.37 -27.93 1.31
CA LYS A 461 -9.30 -29.06 1.45
C LYS A 461 -8.99 -30.22 0.48
N GLU A 462 -8.48 -29.89 -0.70
CA GLU A 462 -8.16 -30.84 -1.76
C GLU A 462 -6.78 -31.48 -1.60
N ASN A 463 -5.91 -30.94 -0.71
CA ASN A 463 -4.52 -31.37 -0.55
C ASN A 463 -4.20 -31.76 0.89
N SER A 464 -3.37 -32.79 1.04
CA SER A 464 -2.80 -33.20 2.33
C SER A 464 -1.69 -32.25 2.78
N GLN A 465 -1.39 -32.28 4.08
CA GLN A 465 -0.21 -31.61 4.63
C GLN A 465 1.07 -32.17 4.01
N GLY A 466 1.97 -31.26 3.56
CA GLY A 466 3.29 -31.65 3.03
C GLY A 466 4.31 -31.89 4.13
N GLN A 467 5.45 -32.44 3.74
CA GLN A 467 6.57 -32.71 4.63
C GLN A 467 7.51 -31.50 4.73
N ILE A 468 7.92 -31.16 5.96
CA ILE A 468 8.95 -30.14 6.17
C ILE A 468 10.33 -30.79 6.05
N ASN A 469 11.18 -30.21 5.23
CA ASN A 469 12.57 -30.64 5.06
C ASN A 469 13.46 -29.91 6.08
N ASP A 470 14.00 -30.65 7.06
CA ASP A 470 14.87 -30.11 8.11
C ASP A 470 16.12 -29.40 7.54
N ALA A 471 16.63 -29.82 6.38
CA ALA A 471 17.75 -29.14 5.73
C ALA A 471 17.39 -27.73 5.21
N GLN A 472 16.15 -27.53 4.73
CA GLN A 472 15.67 -26.18 4.36
C GLN A 472 15.54 -25.29 5.61
N VAL A 473 15.02 -25.83 6.71
CA VAL A 473 14.89 -25.11 7.98
C VAL A 473 16.27 -24.71 8.51
N GLU A 474 17.26 -25.62 8.46
CA GLU A 474 18.63 -25.34 8.86
C GLU A 474 19.30 -24.27 7.97
N ALA A 475 19.08 -24.32 6.68
CA ALA A 475 19.59 -23.30 5.74
C ALA A 475 18.99 -21.92 6.03
N ALA A 476 17.66 -21.83 6.21
CA ALA A 476 16.97 -20.59 6.55
C ALA A 476 17.41 -20.04 7.92
N TYR A 477 17.66 -20.90 8.89
CA TYR A 477 18.22 -20.51 10.19
C TYR A 477 19.61 -19.89 10.04
N LYS A 478 20.52 -20.55 9.31
CA LYS A 478 21.88 -20.04 9.07
C LYS A 478 21.87 -18.69 8.39
N GLU A 479 21.00 -18.50 7.41
CA GLU A 479 20.82 -17.21 6.74
C GLU A 479 20.34 -16.14 7.72
N ALA A 480 19.33 -16.43 8.55
CA ALA A 480 18.78 -15.51 9.52
C ALA A 480 19.78 -15.07 10.60
N VAL A 481 20.69 -15.95 11.04
CA VAL A 481 21.69 -15.64 12.09
C VAL A 481 23.01 -15.12 11.54
N ALA A 482 23.29 -15.31 10.25
CA ALA A 482 24.57 -14.92 9.63
C ALA A 482 24.97 -13.46 9.89
N PRO A 483 24.07 -12.45 9.90
CA PRO A 483 24.46 -11.09 10.24
C PRO A 483 25.01 -10.92 11.67
N PHE A 484 24.56 -11.76 12.62
CA PHE A 484 24.99 -11.70 14.02
C PHE A 484 26.30 -12.44 14.26
N GLU A 485 26.69 -13.34 13.36
CA GLU A 485 27.93 -14.13 13.45
C GLU A 485 29.12 -13.45 12.76
N ARG A 486 28.89 -12.36 12.03
CA ARG A 486 29.97 -11.60 11.39
C ARG A 486 30.85 -10.94 12.45
N THR A 487 32.07 -11.46 12.62
CA THR A 487 33.08 -10.88 13.49
C THR A 487 34.09 -10.08 12.68
N GLY A 488 34.22 -8.77 12.98
CA GLY A 488 35.38 -7.96 12.64
C GLY A 488 35.69 -7.81 11.14
N GLY A 489 34.74 -7.47 10.32
CA GLY A 489 35.00 -6.95 8.97
C GLY A 489 35.42 -5.49 9.05
N GLY A 490 36.48 -5.09 8.37
CA GLY A 490 37.06 -3.74 8.40
C GLY A 490 36.22 -2.61 7.80
N SER A 491 34.91 -2.77 7.59
CA SER A 491 34.01 -1.67 7.25
C SER A 491 33.26 -1.23 8.50
N ASN A 492 33.29 0.07 8.80
CA ASN A 492 32.47 0.68 9.85
C ASN A 492 31.00 0.84 9.43
N GLU A 493 30.54 0.18 8.38
CA GLU A 493 29.20 0.29 7.84
C GLU A 493 28.21 -0.55 8.65
N GLY A 494 27.36 0.12 9.41
CA GLY A 494 26.26 -0.51 10.10
C GLY A 494 25.06 -0.73 9.18
N PRO A 495 24.11 -1.63 9.54
CA PRO A 495 22.96 -1.95 8.71
C PRO A 495 22.07 -0.73 8.37
N TYR A 496 22.00 0.25 9.25
CA TYR A 496 21.28 1.50 8.99
C TYR A 496 21.96 2.37 7.94
N GLN A 497 23.32 2.39 7.89
CA GLN A 497 24.03 3.13 6.85
C GLN A 497 23.76 2.51 5.47
N VAL A 498 23.85 1.20 5.35
CA VAL A 498 23.52 0.47 4.11
C VAL A 498 22.09 0.75 3.67
N GLN A 499 21.13 0.76 4.60
CA GLN A 499 19.74 1.09 4.32
C GLN A 499 19.59 2.53 3.79
N TYR A 500 20.24 3.51 4.42
CA TYR A 500 20.18 4.91 3.99
C TYR A 500 20.83 5.11 2.62
N ASP A 501 21.96 4.45 2.37
CA ASP A 501 22.66 4.55 1.09
C ASP A 501 21.81 3.95 -0.04
N LEU A 502 21.19 2.78 0.18
CA LEU A 502 20.22 2.19 -0.75
C LEU A 502 19.06 3.16 -1.03
N GLN A 503 18.44 3.69 0.03
CA GLN A 503 17.28 4.57 -0.10
C GLN A 503 17.62 5.85 -0.88
N ASN A 504 18.74 6.48 -0.58
CA ASN A 504 19.20 7.69 -1.27
C ASN A 504 19.55 7.42 -2.73
N MET A 505 20.23 6.31 -3.00
CA MET A 505 20.58 5.87 -4.35
C MET A 505 19.33 5.62 -5.20
N MET A 506 18.36 4.87 -4.67
CA MET A 506 17.09 4.61 -5.35
C MET A 506 16.31 5.91 -5.60
N GLN A 507 16.26 6.82 -4.61
CA GLN A 507 15.60 8.12 -4.76
C GLN A 507 16.22 8.97 -5.85
N ALA A 508 17.54 8.99 -5.94
CA ALA A 508 18.27 9.82 -6.90
C ALA A 508 18.23 9.25 -8.32
N ASN A 509 18.43 7.94 -8.48
CA ASN A 509 18.73 7.32 -9.77
C ASN A 509 17.57 6.49 -10.34
N VAL A 510 16.58 6.08 -9.50
CA VAL A 510 15.44 5.23 -9.92
C VAL A 510 14.11 5.92 -9.60
N GLY A 511 14.07 7.25 -9.74
CA GLY A 511 12.92 8.09 -9.40
C GLY A 511 11.82 8.13 -10.47
N ILE A 512 11.12 9.29 -10.57
CA ILE A 512 9.98 9.50 -11.48
C ILE A 512 10.40 9.47 -12.97
N VAL A 513 11.56 10.05 -13.28
CA VAL A 513 12.17 10.03 -14.62
C VAL A 513 13.46 9.27 -14.52
N ARG A 514 13.62 8.22 -15.31
CA ARG A 514 14.74 7.29 -15.24
C ARG A 514 15.56 7.36 -16.50
N LEU A 515 16.88 7.55 -16.36
CA LEU A 515 17.84 7.54 -17.43
C LEU A 515 18.71 6.28 -17.34
N GLN A 516 19.07 5.71 -18.47
CA GLN A 516 19.85 4.47 -18.53
C GLN A 516 21.11 4.51 -17.66
N LYS A 517 21.91 5.59 -17.78
CA LYS A 517 23.14 5.75 -16.99
C LYS A 517 22.92 5.80 -15.49
N GLU A 518 21.81 6.42 -15.04
CA GLU A 518 21.44 6.51 -13.63
C GLU A 518 21.02 5.13 -13.10
N MET A 519 20.27 4.37 -13.89
CA MET A 519 19.86 3.00 -13.52
C MET A 519 21.04 2.03 -13.48
N GLU A 520 21.98 2.12 -14.46
CA GLU A 520 23.22 1.33 -14.46
C GLU A 520 24.06 1.62 -13.21
N PHE A 521 24.20 2.89 -12.83
CA PHE A 521 24.87 3.29 -11.58
C PHE A 521 24.19 2.70 -10.35
N ALA A 522 22.85 2.71 -10.31
CA ALA A 522 22.11 2.11 -9.20
C ALA A 522 22.29 0.59 -9.11
N LEU A 523 22.30 -0.12 -10.26
CA LEU A 523 22.57 -1.55 -10.29
C LEU A 523 23.95 -1.91 -9.73
N ASP A 524 24.98 -1.17 -10.13
CA ASP A 524 26.34 -1.36 -9.58
C ASP A 524 26.39 -1.09 -8.07
N GLY A 525 25.63 -0.11 -7.58
CA GLY A 525 25.55 0.22 -6.16
C GLY A 525 24.82 -0.85 -5.33
N ILE A 526 23.78 -1.48 -5.88
CA ILE A 526 23.04 -2.57 -5.20
C ILE A 526 23.92 -3.83 -5.07
N GLN A 527 24.84 -4.07 -6.01
CA GLN A 527 25.72 -5.25 -5.98
C GLN A 527 26.87 -5.11 -4.98
N LYS A 528 27.25 -3.90 -4.60
CA LYS A 528 28.28 -3.61 -3.58
C LYS A 528 27.73 -3.70 -2.17
#